data_c0a7917953fed23c1f10993599f47ff2
#
_entry.id   c0a7917953fed23c1f10993599f47ff2
#
_cell.length_a   1.000
_cell.length_b   1.000
_cell.length_c   1.000
_cell.angle_alpha   90.00
_cell.angle_beta   90.00
_cell.angle_gamma   90.00
#
_symmetry.space_group_name_H-M   'P 1'
#
loop_
_entity.id
_entity.type
_entity.pdbx_description
1 polymer ?
#
loop_
_entity_poly.entity_id
_entity_poly.type
_entity_poly.pdbx_seq_one_letter_code
_entity_poly.pdbx_strand_id
1 'polypeptide(L)'
;MKNLIRRIEKYFNQEMDFNDISSTTIDGNENLLSGAITFLMHKNIDSEVSLSLLQILIDDGVNVNHKIEESNSPLIKVFLYQWKNSDFKAKVIEILLSGGADQNIPGHNLLEYATAKECKLLLAYGADLERIADNRSQTAIFDCYCLDKLSVLIDSGANINHSNKKGKTCLACYYKKSEYVRFLLDNGINTASFLNDSDYTEEQKKTVNAIIAQKESEQLKTVFGNNLESKGMIRI
;
A
#
# COMPACT_ATOMS: atom_id res chain seq x y z
N MET A 1 -17.12 29.72 -4.41
CA MET A 1 -16.26 30.18 -3.30
C MET A 1 -17.03 30.80 -2.14
N LYS A 2 -17.74 31.97 -2.26
CA LYS A 2 -18.48 32.57 -1.12
C LYS A 2 -19.53 31.66 -0.45
N ASN A 3 -20.23 30.82 -1.22
CA ASN A 3 -21.18 29.85 -0.69
C ASN A 3 -20.49 28.68 0.01
N LEU A 4 -19.36 28.24 -0.49
CA LEU A 4 -18.55 27.18 0.12
C LEU A 4 -17.99 27.66 1.47
N ILE A 5 -17.37 28.83 1.50
CA ILE A 5 -16.88 29.44 2.74
C ILE A 5 -18.01 29.55 3.78
N ARG A 6 -19.20 30.03 3.39
CA ARG A 6 -20.36 30.11 4.30
C ARG A 6 -20.83 28.75 4.81
N ARG A 7 -20.79 27.69 3.97
CA ARG A 7 -21.13 26.31 4.40
C ARG A 7 -20.12 25.81 5.40
N ILE A 8 -18.84 26.05 5.14
CA ILE A 8 -17.73 25.67 6.02
C ILE A 8 -17.84 26.45 7.35
N GLU A 9 -17.99 27.78 7.32
CA GLU A 9 -18.19 28.61 8.53
C GLU A 9 -19.43 28.18 9.34
N LYS A 10 -20.53 27.80 8.69
CA LYS A 10 -21.73 27.31 9.36
C LYS A 10 -21.51 25.97 10.08
N TYR A 11 -20.66 25.10 9.55
CA TYR A 11 -20.34 23.80 10.16
C TYR A 11 -19.34 23.90 11.30
N PHE A 12 -18.41 24.83 11.23
CA PHE A 12 -17.25 24.87 12.12
C PHE A 12 -17.35 25.88 13.25
N ASN A 13 -18.44 26.67 13.35
CA ASN A 13 -18.73 27.57 14.48
C ASN A 13 -17.48 28.28 15.06
N GLN A 14 -16.62 28.85 14.23
CA GLN A 14 -15.42 29.61 14.61
C GLN A 14 -14.20 28.84 15.17
N GLU A 15 -14.18 27.51 15.16
CA GLU A 15 -13.02 26.75 15.67
C GLU A 15 -11.86 26.63 14.68
N MET A 16 -12.05 26.99 13.41
CA MET A 16 -11.01 26.94 12.37
C MET A 16 -10.76 28.34 11.79
N ASP A 17 -9.50 28.76 11.83
CA ASP A 17 -9.08 29.98 11.12
C ASP A 17 -8.90 29.68 9.63
N PHE A 18 -9.91 30.04 8.82
CA PHE A 18 -9.90 29.90 7.38
C PHE A 18 -8.80 30.71 6.68
N ASN A 19 -8.27 31.75 7.33
CA ASN A 19 -7.13 32.49 6.81
C ASN A 19 -5.90 31.61 6.76
N ASP A 20 -5.72 30.67 7.69
CA ASP A 20 -4.64 29.68 7.66
C ASP A 20 -4.77 28.70 6.46
N ILE A 21 -5.97 28.30 6.10
CA ILE A 21 -6.22 27.44 4.92
C ILE A 21 -6.10 28.26 3.64
N SER A 22 -6.66 29.45 3.59
CA SER A 22 -6.64 30.32 2.42
C SER A 22 -5.24 30.90 2.13
N SER A 23 -4.41 31.13 3.15
CA SER A 23 -3.03 31.60 2.98
C SER A 23 -2.10 30.55 2.35
N THR A 24 -2.45 29.26 2.43
CA THR A 24 -1.74 28.18 1.76
C THR A 24 -2.26 27.94 0.33
N THR A 25 -3.33 28.63 -0.09
CA THR A 25 -3.94 28.49 -1.42
C THR A 25 -3.56 29.69 -2.29
N ILE A 26 -2.59 29.51 -3.18
CA ILE A 26 -2.05 30.63 -4.00
C ILE A 26 -2.97 30.97 -5.17
N ASP A 27 -3.76 30.03 -5.73
CA ASP A 27 -4.62 30.31 -6.90
C ASP A 27 -5.88 29.43 -6.97
N GLY A 28 -6.98 29.89 -6.38
CA GLY A 28 -8.32 29.38 -6.65
C GLY A 28 -8.71 28.04 -5.97
N ASN A 29 -9.92 27.56 -6.27
CA ASN A 29 -10.53 26.34 -5.68
C ASN A 29 -9.70 25.07 -5.79
N GLU A 30 -8.78 25.02 -6.75
CA GLU A 30 -7.99 23.83 -7.08
C GLU A 30 -6.97 23.47 -6.01
N ASN A 31 -6.46 24.46 -5.27
CA ASN A 31 -5.48 24.25 -4.19
C ASN A 31 -6.12 24.07 -2.81
N LEU A 32 -7.41 24.34 -2.68
CA LEU A 32 -8.10 24.34 -1.39
C LEU A 32 -8.09 22.95 -0.71
N LEU A 33 -8.30 21.88 -1.48
CA LEU A 33 -8.26 20.52 -0.95
C LEU A 33 -6.86 20.13 -0.46
N SER A 34 -5.83 20.46 -1.22
CA SER A 34 -4.43 20.22 -0.83
C SER A 34 -4.02 21.04 0.39
N GLY A 35 -4.50 22.27 0.48
CA GLY A 35 -4.33 23.14 1.66
C GLY A 35 -5.02 22.56 2.89
N ALA A 36 -6.28 22.12 2.75
CA ALA A 36 -7.02 21.47 3.83
C ALA A 36 -6.29 20.20 4.34
N ILE A 37 -5.82 19.33 3.45
CA ILE A 37 -5.05 18.13 3.82
C ILE A 37 -3.78 18.54 4.57
N THR A 38 -3.02 19.52 4.07
CA THR A 38 -1.80 20.02 4.73
C THR A 38 -2.10 20.55 6.13
N PHE A 39 -3.18 21.33 6.27
CA PHE A 39 -3.65 21.86 7.56
C PHE A 39 -3.98 20.73 8.55
N LEU A 40 -4.77 19.72 8.12
CA LEU A 40 -5.13 18.57 8.95
C LEU A 40 -3.90 17.81 9.45
N MET A 41 -2.89 17.66 8.59
CA MET A 41 -1.65 16.98 8.94
C MET A 41 -0.81 17.76 9.95
N HIS A 42 -0.64 19.07 9.74
CA HIS A 42 0.19 19.92 10.59
C HIS A 42 -0.42 20.18 11.97
N LYS A 43 -1.71 20.47 12.02
CA LYS A 43 -2.43 20.72 13.29
C LYS A 43 -2.79 19.44 14.02
N ASN A 44 -2.59 18.28 13.36
CA ASN A 44 -2.89 16.97 13.94
C ASN A 44 -4.33 16.86 14.46
N ILE A 45 -5.27 17.41 13.70
CA ILE A 45 -6.68 17.44 14.03
C ILE A 45 -7.34 16.16 13.54
N ASP A 46 -7.43 15.18 14.41
CA ASP A 46 -8.13 13.91 14.20
C ASP A 46 -9.59 14.03 14.65
N SER A 47 -10.44 14.59 13.82
CA SER A 47 -11.85 14.73 14.18
C SER A 47 -12.80 14.40 13.04
N GLU A 48 -14.01 13.96 13.34
CA GLU A 48 -15.10 13.80 12.37
C GLU A 48 -15.40 15.12 11.63
N VAL A 49 -15.16 16.23 12.30
CA VAL A 49 -15.27 17.59 11.75
C VAL A 49 -14.31 17.78 10.59
N SER A 50 -13.07 17.32 10.73
CA SER A 50 -12.04 17.39 9.69
C SER A 50 -12.37 16.53 8.47
N LEU A 51 -12.91 15.34 8.67
CA LEU A 51 -13.38 14.47 7.59
C LEU A 51 -14.58 15.09 6.86
N SER A 52 -15.49 15.71 7.62
CA SER A 52 -16.65 16.43 7.07
C SER A 52 -16.21 17.62 6.20
N LEU A 53 -15.13 18.32 6.56
CA LEU A 53 -14.57 19.37 5.72
C LEU A 53 -14.11 18.83 4.36
N LEU A 54 -13.32 17.75 4.35
CA LEU A 54 -12.86 17.14 3.11
C LEU A 54 -14.04 16.70 2.24
N GLN A 55 -15.05 16.08 2.85
CA GLN A 55 -16.26 15.65 2.15
C GLN A 55 -17.02 16.84 1.52
N ILE A 56 -17.19 17.94 2.27
CA ILE A 56 -17.86 19.16 1.77
C ILE A 56 -17.09 19.74 0.56
N LEU A 57 -15.74 19.77 0.62
CA LEU A 57 -14.92 20.27 -0.48
C LEU A 57 -15.10 19.41 -1.74
N ILE A 58 -15.15 18.10 -1.58
CA ILE A 58 -15.34 17.15 -2.69
C ILE A 58 -16.75 17.28 -3.26
N ASP A 59 -17.79 17.34 -2.40
CA ASP A 59 -19.18 17.49 -2.81
C ASP A 59 -19.46 18.81 -3.55
N ASP A 60 -18.69 19.86 -3.23
CA ASP A 60 -18.74 21.14 -3.93
C ASP A 60 -17.96 21.15 -5.25
N GLY A 61 -17.38 20.00 -5.66
CA GLY A 61 -16.74 19.83 -6.95
C GLY A 61 -15.28 20.31 -7.02
N VAL A 62 -14.59 20.39 -5.88
CA VAL A 62 -13.14 20.68 -5.89
C VAL A 62 -12.41 19.54 -6.61
N ASN A 63 -11.51 19.89 -7.53
CA ASN A 63 -10.75 18.90 -8.30
C ASN A 63 -9.82 18.07 -7.40
N VAL A 64 -10.22 16.81 -7.12
CA VAL A 64 -9.47 15.88 -6.27
C VAL A 64 -8.14 15.41 -6.89
N ASN A 65 -7.96 15.63 -8.19
CA ASN A 65 -6.77 15.22 -8.95
C ASN A 65 -5.89 16.41 -9.34
N HIS A 66 -6.14 17.58 -8.75
CA HIS A 66 -5.33 18.76 -9.06
C HIS A 66 -3.86 18.54 -8.71
N LYS A 67 -2.99 18.89 -9.65
CA LYS A 67 -1.53 18.81 -9.47
C LYS A 67 -0.99 20.19 -9.09
N ILE A 68 -0.38 20.30 -7.93
CA ILE A 68 0.26 21.55 -7.45
C ILE A 68 1.63 21.73 -8.08
N GLU A 69 2.33 20.64 -8.34
CA GLU A 69 3.59 20.52 -9.08
C GLU A 69 3.46 19.27 -9.95
N GLU A 70 4.35 19.02 -10.90
CA GLU A 70 4.21 17.96 -11.91
C GLU A 70 3.82 16.57 -11.39
N SER A 71 3.92 16.32 -10.08
CA SER A 71 3.67 15.00 -9.48
C SER A 71 2.83 14.98 -8.20
N ASN A 72 2.37 16.10 -7.64
CA ASN A 72 1.76 16.12 -6.31
C ASN A 72 0.23 16.31 -6.34
N SER A 73 -0.54 15.24 -6.55
CA SER A 73 -1.99 15.26 -6.30
C SER A 73 -2.30 15.21 -4.78
N PRO A 74 -3.51 15.60 -4.33
CA PRO A 74 -3.95 15.47 -2.95
C PRO A 74 -3.73 14.07 -2.36
N LEU A 75 -4.00 13.02 -3.15
CA LEU A 75 -3.81 11.64 -2.71
C LEU A 75 -2.33 11.29 -2.49
N ILE A 76 -1.42 11.69 -3.39
CA ILE A 76 0.03 11.49 -3.18
C ILE A 76 0.50 12.16 -1.90
N LYS A 77 0.05 13.40 -1.65
CA LYS A 77 0.38 14.12 -0.42
C LYS A 77 0.08 13.29 0.83
N VAL A 78 -1.09 12.63 0.88
CA VAL A 78 -1.46 11.79 2.02
C VAL A 78 -0.46 10.65 2.23
N PHE A 79 0.14 10.10 1.18
CA PHE A 79 1.13 9.03 1.30
C PHE A 79 2.56 9.50 1.59
N LEU A 80 2.94 10.67 1.14
CA LEU A 80 4.30 11.21 1.34
C LEU A 80 4.55 11.74 2.75
N TYR A 81 3.50 12.06 3.49
CA TYR A 81 3.64 12.62 4.84
C TYR A 81 3.39 11.58 5.93
N GLN A 82 4.04 11.81 7.09
CA GLN A 82 3.81 10.97 8.27
C GLN A 82 2.54 11.39 8.99
N TRP A 83 1.66 10.44 9.22
CA TRP A 83 0.43 10.60 9.99
C TRP A 83 0.62 9.95 11.37
N LYS A 84 0.17 10.64 12.43
CA LYS A 84 0.21 10.10 13.79
C LYS A 84 -0.85 9.02 13.99
N ASN A 85 -2.00 9.16 13.33
CA ASN A 85 -3.10 8.23 13.40
C ASN A 85 -3.32 7.55 12.04
N SER A 86 -3.02 6.27 11.96
CA SER A 86 -3.16 5.47 10.74
C SER A 86 -4.61 5.24 10.34
N ASP A 87 -5.53 5.17 11.31
CA ASP A 87 -6.95 4.98 11.03
C ASP A 87 -7.58 6.25 10.46
N PHE A 88 -7.17 7.41 10.96
CA PHE A 88 -7.59 8.68 10.40
C PHE A 88 -7.05 8.88 8.98
N LYS A 89 -5.77 8.57 8.76
CA LYS A 89 -5.18 8.55 7.42
C LYS A 89 -5.98 7.68 6.45
N ALA A 90 -6.36 6.47 6.86
CA ALA A 90 -7.15 5.56 6.03
C ALA A 90 -8.52 6.15 5.66
N LYS A 91 -9.20 6.84 6.59
CA LYS A 91 -10.46 7.54 6.30
C LYS A 91 -10.26 8.70 5.30
N VAL A 92 -9.18 9.46 5.42
CA VAL A 92 -8.84 10.52 4.45
C VAL A 92 -8.61 9.93 3.05
N ILE A 93 -7.86 8.82 2.96
CA ILE A 93 -7.66 8.10 1.69
C ILE A 93 -9.01 7.66 1.10
N GLU A 94 -9.87 7.07 1.91
CA GLU A 94 -11.19 6.59 1.48
C GLU A 94 -12.07 7.73 0.94
N ILE A 95 -12.10 8.87 1.63
CA ILE A 95 -12.83 10.08 1.18
C ILE A 95 -12.29 10.58 -0.16
N LEU A 96 -10.97 10.64 -0.34
CA LEU A 96 -10.38 11.07 -1.61
C LEU A 96 -10.68 10.09 -2.74
N LEU A 97 -10.55 8.79 -2.50
CA LEU A 97 -10.84 7.75 -3.50
C LEU A 97 -12.31 7.72 -3.89
N SER A 98 -13.23 7.85 -2.91
CA SER A 98 -14.68 7.94 -3.18
C SER A 98 -15.05 9.21 -3.96
N GLY A 99 -14.28 10.28 -3.80
CA GLY A 99 -14.38 11.52 -4.57
C GLY A 99 -13.75 11.45 -5.97
N GLY A 100 -13.22 10.28 -6.38
CA GLY A 100 -12.62 10.08 -7.70
C GLY A 100 -11.14 10.43 -7.80
N ALA A 101 -10.41 10.39 -6.67
CA ALA A 101 -8.95 10.55 -6.73
C ALA A 101 -8.32 9.40 -7.53
N ASP A 102 -7.45 9.74 -8.48
CA ASP A 102 -6.70 8.78 -9.27
C ASP A 102 -5.58 8.16 -8.41
N GLN A 103 -5.65 6.85 -8.19
CA GLN A 103 -4.64 6.08 -7.49
C GLN A 103 -3.52 5.57 -8.42
N ASN A 104 -3.72 5.68 -9.74
CA ASN A 104 -2.78 5.22 -10.76
C ASN A 104 -1.95 6.36 -11.36
N ILE A 105 -1.44 7.24 -10.53
CA ILE A 105 -0.75 8.47 -10.91
C ILE A 105 0.59 8.16 -11.60
N PRO A 106 0.90 8.76 -12.76
CA PRO A 106 2.19 8.56 -13.44
C PRO A 106 3.40 8.87 -12.53
N GLY A 107 4.40 8.00 -12.56
CA GLY A 107 5.63 8.14 -11.76
C GLY A 107 5.50 7.72 -10.28
N HIS A 108 4.31 7.26 -9.85
CA HIS A 108 4.08 6.78 -8.50
C HIS A 108 3.42 5.41 -8.48
N ASN A 109 3.81 4.58 -7.52
CA ASN A 109 3.11 3.36 -7.15
C ASN A 109 2.69 3.48 -5.69
N LEU A 110 1.45 3.89 -5.44
CA LEU A 110 0.95 4.12 -4.08
C LEU A 110 0.94 2.85 -3.23
N LEU A 111 0.85 1.67 -3.88
CA LEU A 111 0.92 0.39 -3.18
C LEU A 111 2.30 0.16 -2.52
N GLU A 112 3.39 0.79 -3.00
CA GLU A 112 4.70 0.70 -2.37
C GLU A 112 4.73 1.40 -1.00
N TYR A 113 4.05 2.55 -0.89
CA TYR A 113 4.02 3.38 0.33
C TYR A 113 2.92 2.96 1.32
N ALA A 114 1.95 2.17 0.87
CA ALA A 114 0.76 1.81 1.61
C ALA A 114 1.02 0.73 2.67
N THR A 115 0.30 0.82 3.78
CA THR A 115 0.12 -0.28 4.73
C THR A 115 -0.78 -1.37 4.14
N ALA A 116 -0.87 -2.54 4.77
CA ALA A 116 -1.78 -3.61 4.33
C ALA A 116 -3.24 -3.13 4.24
N LYS A 117 -3.70 -2.32 5.21
CA LYS A 117 -5.05 -1.74 5.23
C LYS A 117 -5.27 -0.76 4.08
N GLU A 118 -4.29 0.10 3.83
CA GLU A 118 -4.34 1.07 2.74
C GLU A 118 -4.24 0.40 1.36
N CYS A 119 -3.45 -0.69 1.22
CA CYS A 119 -3.44 -1.50 0.00
C CYS A 119 -4.83 -2.05 -0.33
N LYS A 120 -5.56 -2.58 0.67
CA LYS A 120 -6.94 -3.05 0.46
C LYS A 120 -7.86 -1.95 -0.06
N LEU A 121 -7.75 -0.73 0.49
CA LEU A 121 -8.50 0.42 0.01
C LEU A 121 -8.12 0.78 -1.43
N LEU A 122 -6.85 0.97 -1.72
CA LEU A 122 -6.38 1.32 -3.06
C LEU A 122 -6.83 0.31 -4.11
N LEU A 123 -6.72 -0.99 -3.81
CA LEU A 123 -7.11 -2.07 -4.70
C LEU A 123 -8.63 -2.14 -4.89
N ALA A 124 -9.42 -1.87 -3.85
CA ALA A 124 -10.88 -1.80 -3.94
C ALA A 124 -11.35 -0.67 -4.88
N TYR A 125 -10.56 0.39 -5.01
CA TYR A 125 -10.81 1.49 -5.93
C TYR A 125 -10.05 1.39 -7.27
N GLY A 126 -9.46 0.22 -7.58
CA GLY A 126 -8.87 -0.08 -8.89
C GLY A 126 -7.42 0.35 -9.05
N ALA A 127 -6.63 0.34 -7.97
CA ALA A 127 -5.18 0.51 -8.10
C ALA A 127 -4.58 -0.62 -8.96
N ASP A 128 -3.69 -0.24 -9.87
CA ASP A 128 -2.97 -1.17 -10.72
C ASP A 128 -1.93 -1.94 -9.89
N LEU A 129 -2.18 -3.23 -9.72
CA LEU A 129 -1.39 -4.14 -8.90
C LEU A 129 0.03 -4.36 -9.46
N GLU A 130 0.15 -4.35 -10.79
CA GLU A 130 1.43 -4.55 -11.50
C GLU A 130 2.10 -3.24 -11.90
N ARG A 131 1.68 -2.12 -11.31
CA ARG A 131 2.23 -0.81 -11.63
C ARG A 131 3.72 -0.72 -11.31
N ILE A 132 4.46 -0.19 -12.27
CA ILE A 132 5.89 0.10 -12.17
C ILE A 132 6.05 1.62 -12.16
N ALA A 133 6.58 2.16 -11.06
CA ALA A 133 6.79 3.60 -10.90
C ALA A 133 8.22 4.05 -11.21
N ASP A 134 9.17 3.12 -11.15
CA ASP A 134 10.59 3.41 -11.27
C ASP A 134 11.27 2.69 -12.44
N ASN A 135 12.56 2.99 -12.61
CA ASN A 135 13.38 2.37 -13.65
C ASN A 135 13.90 0.98 -13.25
N ARG A 136 13.61 0.46 -12.06
CA ARG A 136 14.01 -0.89 -11.60
C ARG A 136 13.06 -1.97 -12.10
N SER A 137 11.89 -1.59 -12.63
CA SER A 137 10.81 -2.49 -13.04
C SER A 137 10.35 -3.40 -11.89
N GLN A 138 10.19 -2.83 -10.71
CA GLN A 138 9.67 -3.50 -9.53
C GLN A 138 8.21 -3.14 -9.31
N THR A 139 7.40 -4.13 -8.97
CA THR A 139 6.04 -3.95 -8.49
C THR A 139 6.01 -3.88 -6.96
N ALA A 140 4.88 -3.55 -6.37
CA ALA A 140 4.76 -3.37 -4.92
C ALA A 140 5.16 -4.61 -4.08
N ILE A 141 5.13 -5.82 -4.65
CA ILE A 141 5.54 -7.04 -3.94
C ILE A 141 7.05 -7.10 -3.61
N PHE A 142 7.87 -6.27 -4.25
CA PHE A 142 9.31 -6.20 -3.94
C PHE A 142 9.62 -5.42 -2.67
N ASP A 143 8.67 -4.59 -2.19
CA ASP A 143 8.87 -3.68 -1.07
C ASP A 143 7.80 -3.86 0.02
N CYS A 144 7.64 -5.11 0.50
CA CYS A 144 6.74 -5.41 1.60
C CYS A 144 7.52 -5.55 2.90
N TYR A 145 7.31 -4.61 3.83
CA TYR A 145 7.96 -4.60 5.14
C TYR A 145 7.25 -5.47 6.19
N CYS A 146 6.06 -5.99 5.90
CA CYS A 146 5.33 -6.96 6.71
C CYS A 146 4.65 -8.03 5.85
N LEU A 147 4.44 -9.22 6.41
CA LEU A 147 3.76 -10.33 5.72
C LEU A 147 2.30 -10.01 5.39
N ASP A 148 1.62 -9.24 6.25
CA ASP A 148 0.22 -8.87 6.01
C ASP A 148 0.06 -8.08 4.70
N LYS A 149 1.00 -7.16 4.40
CA LYS A 149 0.99 -6.43 3.14
C LYS A 149 1.27 -7.36 1.95
N LEU A 150 2.27 -8.22 2.09
CA LEU A 150 2.61 -9.20 1.04
C LEU A 150 1.43 -10.14 0.77
N SER A 151 0.75 -10.62 1.82
CA SER A 151 -0.47 -11.43 1.71
C SER A 151 -1.56 -10.69 0.93
N VAL A 152 -1.87 -9.45 1.34
CA VAL A 152 -2.90 -8.65 0.65
C VAL A 152 -2.62 -8.50 -0.84
N LEU A 153 -1.37 -8.25 -1.24
CA LEU A 153 -1.02 -8.09 -2.66
C LEU A 153 -1.14 -9.43 -3.41
N ILE A 154 -0.65 -10.53 -2.84
CA ILE A 154 -0.72 -11.86 -3.47
C ILE A 154 -2.17 -12.36 -3.55
N ASP A 155 -2.95 -12.21 -2.47
CA ASP A 155 -4.38 -12.59 -2.44
C ASP A 155 -5.21 -11.77 -3.44
N SER A 156 -4.76 -10.55 -3.76
CA SER A 156 -5.36 -9.71 -4.80
C SER A 156 -4.90 -10.04 -6.21
N GLY A 157 -4.02 -11.03 -6.39
CA GLY A 157 -3.57 -11.52 -7.68
C GLY A 157 -2.25 -10.96 -8.20
N ALA A 158 -1.41 -10.37 -7.32
CA ALA A 158 -0.08 -9.90 -7.73
C ALA A 158 0.75 -11.03 -8.34
N ASN A 159 1.45 -10.73 -9.43
CA ASN A 159 2.34 -11.68 -10.07
C ASN A 159 3.58 -11.91 -9.20
N ILE A 160 3.50 -12.96 -8.36
CA ILE A 160 4.58 -13.36 -7.46
C ILE A 160 5.91 -13.65 -8.19
N ASN A 161 5.82 -14.01 -9.46
CA ASN A 161 6.96 -14.35 -10.32
C ASN A 161 7.38 -13.20 -11.24
N HIS A 162 6.86 -11.98 -11.00
CA HIS A 162 7.32 -10.81 -11.72
C HIS A 162 8.84 -10.65 -11.57
N SER A 163 9.52 -10.37 -12.68
CA SER A 163 10.97 -10.18 -12.72
C SER A 163 11.30 -8.72 -12.98
N ASN A 164 12.15 -8.16 -12.13
CA ASN A 164 12.67 -6.81 -12.35
C ASN A 164 13.66 -6.75 -13.53
N LYS A 165 14.20 -5.56 -13.85
CA LYS A 165 15.19 -5.37 -14.93
C LYS A 165 16.42 -6.26 -14.85
N LYS A 166 16.73 -6.80 -13.66
CA LYS A 166 17.87 -7.71 -13.45
C LYS A 166 17.45 -9.19 -13.53
N GLY A 167 16.22 -9.49 -13.97
CA GLY A 167 15.68 -10.85 -14.00
C GLY A 167 15.38 -11.44 -12.61
N LYS A 168 15.36 -10.63 -11.54
CA LYS A 168 15.19 -11.11 -10.17
C LYS A 168 13.72 -10.96 -9.74
N THR A 169 13.19 -11.98 -9.09
CA THR A 169 11.86 -11.94 -8.44
C THR A 169 11.95 -11.31 -7.05
N CYS A 170 10.80 -11.08 -6.40
CA CYS A 170 10.75 -10.54 -5.04
C CYS A 170 11.47 -11.42 -4.00
N LEU A 171 11.71 -12.70 -4.28
CA LEU A 171 12.53 -13.59 -3.43
C LEU A 171 13.91 -13.00 -3.14
N ALA A 172 14.48 -12.24 -4.08
CA ALA A 172 15.73 -11.52 -3.92
C ALA A 172 15.73 -10.52 -2.76
N CYS A 173 14.57 -9.96 -2.41
CA CYS A 173 14.40 -9.01 -1.31
C CYS A 173 14.22 -9.72 0.04
N TYR A 174 13.72 -10.97 0.01
CA TYR A 174 13.25 -11.65 1.23
C TYR A 174 14.01 -12.90 1.61
N TYR A 175 14.99 -13.36 0.84
CA TYR A 175 15.67 -14.65 1.06
C TYR A 175 16.29 -14.83 2.45
N LYS A 176 16.61 -13.74 3.17
CA LYS A 176 17.13 -13.76 4.56
C LYS A 176 16.04 -13.92 5.62
N LYS A 177 14.77 -13.77 5.25
CA LYS A 177 13.62 -13.83 6.15
C LYS A 177 12.88 -15.14 5.93
N SER A 178 13.16 -16.16 6.75
CA SER A 178 12.62 -17.52 6.54
C SER A 178 11.10 -17.57 6.45
N GLU A 179 10.39 -16.75 7.23
CA GLU A 179 8.93 -16.65 7.19
C GLU A 179 8.42 -16.14 5.84
N TYR A 180 9.09 -15.16 5.23
CA TYR A 180 8.73 -14.65 3.90
C TYR A 180 9.02 -15.70 2.81
N VAL A 181 10.17 -16.37 2.90
CA VAL A 181 10.50 -17.43 1.95
C VAL A 181 9.47 -18.55 2.01
N ARG A 182 9.07 -19.00 3.22
CA ARG A 182 8.02 -20.00 3.38
C ARG A 182 6.70 -19.53 2.79
N PHE A 183 6.28 -18.32 3.10
CA PHE A 183 5.06 -17.74 2.58
C PHE A 183 5.08 -17.65 1.04
N LEU A 184 6.18 -17.19 0.44
CA LEU A 184 6.34 -17.17 -1.01
C LEU A 184 6.31 -18.56 -1.64
N LEU A 185 6.94 -19.56 -1.01
CA LEU A 185 6.88 -20.96 -1.45
C LEU A 185 5.47 -21.55 -1.38
N ASP A 186 4.68 -21.17 -0.36
CA ASP A 186 3.27 -21.60 -0.23
C ASP A 186 2.40 -21.00 -1.34
N ASN A 187 2.79 -19.85 -1.86
CA ASN A 187 2.09 -19.13 -2.92
C ASN A 187 2.72 -19.33 -4.33
N GLY A 188 3.61 -20.29 -4.51
CA GLY A 188 4.09 -20.70 -5.82
C GLY A 188 5.22 -19.87 -6.44
N ILE A 189 6.06 -19.23 -5.61
CA ILE A 189 7.26 -18.54 -6.11
C ILE A 189 8.18 -19.51 -6.85
N ASN A 190 8.66 -19.13 -8.04
CA ASN A 190 9.68 -19.85 -8.75
C ASN A 190 11.06 -19.51 -8.17
N THR A 191 11.71 -20.49 -7.56
CA THR A 191 13.03 -20.33 -6.93
C THR A 191 14.19 -20.45 -7.93
N ALA A 192 13.96 -20.96 -9.13
CA ALA A 192 15.01 -21.20 -10.11
C ALA A 192 15.76 -19.92 -10.50
N SER A 193 15.06 -18.80 -10.64
CA SER A 193 15.67 -17.50 -10.93
C SER A 193 16.64 -17.03 -9.84
N PHE A 194 16.43 -17.46 -8.57
CA PHE A 194 17.31 -17.15 -7.46
C PHE A 194 18.46 -18.17 -7.36
N LEU A 195 18.16 -19.47 -7.45
CA LEU A 195 19.12 -20.55 -7.23
C LEU A 195 20.15 -20.67 -8.36
N ASN A 196 19.76 -20.34 -9.60
CA ASN A 196 20.63 -20.40 -10.77
C ASN A 196 21.39 -19.08 -11.06
N ASP A 197 21.09 -18.02 -10.33
CA ASP A 197 21.71 -16.71 -10.53
C ASP A 197 23.12 -16.68 -9.92
N SER A 198 24.10 -16.27 -10.71
CA SER A 198 25.49 -16.15 -10.29
C SER A 198 25.79 -14.99 -9.34
N ASP A 199 24.86 -14.02 -9.25
CA ASP A 199 24.96 -12.88 -8.31
C ASP A 199 24.80 -13.32 -6.84
N TYR A 200 24.25 -14.52 -6.59
CA TYR A 200 24.11 -15.06 -5.24
C TYR A 200 25.19 -16.05 -4.88
N THR A 201 25.76 -15.89 -3.68
CA THR A 201 26.76 -16.81 -3.15
C THR A 201 26.13 -18.18 -2.83
N GLU A 202 26.94 -19.22 -2.79
CA GLU A 202 26.50 -20.57 -2.41
C GLU A 202 25.89 -20.59 -0.98
N GLU A 203 26.34 -19.73 -0.07
CA GLU A 203 25.77 -19.59 1.27
C GLU A 203 24.33 -19.02 1.22
N GLN A 204 24.09 -18.00 0.39
CA GLN A 204 22.76 -17.43 0.19
C GLN A 204 21.79 -18.46 -0.43
N LYS A 205 22.25 -19.22 -1.42
CA LYS A 205 21.47 -20.31 -2.02
C LYS A 205 21.19 -21.43 -1.03
N LYS A 206 22.16 -21.81 -0.20
CA LYS A 206 21.98 -22.81 0.87
C LYS A 206 20.90 -22.38 1.88
N THR A 207 20.81 -21.09 2.19
CA THR A 207 19.76 -20.58 3.08
C THR A 207 18.36 -20.85 2.53
N VAL A 208 18.13 -20.55 1.26
CA VAL A 208 16.82 -20.80 0.61
C VAL A 208 16.58 -22.32 0.47
N ASN A 209 17.58 -23.08 0.04
CA ASN A 209 17.47 -24.53 -0.10
C ASN A 209 17.16 -25.24 1.23
N ALA A 210 17.72 -24.76 2.35
CA ALA A 210 17.41 -25.31 3.67
C ALA A 210 15.93 -25.10 4.04
N ILE A 211 15.36 -23.96 3.70
CA ILE A 211 13.94 -23.67 3.95
C ILE A 211 13.06 -24.56 3.05
N ILE A 212 13.42 -24.72 1.79
CA ILE A 212 12.72 -25.61 0.86
C ILE A 212 12.71 -27.05 1.39
N ALA A 213 13.89 -27.60 1.74
CA ALA A 213 14.01 -28.96 2.25
C ALA A 213 13.24 -29.18 3.56
N GLN A 214 13.27 -28.18 4.45
CA GLN A 214 12.48 -28.25 5.68
C GLN A 214 10.98 -28.30 5.39
N LYS A 215 10.47 -27.48 4.49
CA LYS A 215 9.05 -27.46 4.08
C LYS A 215 8.64 -28.80 3.45
N GLU A 216 9.45 -29.34 2.54
CA GLU A 216 9.21 -30.65 1.92
C GLU A 216 9.16 -31.77 2.97
N SER A 217 10.09 -31.75 3.96
CA SER A 217 10.08 -32.70 5.06
C SER A 217 8.81 -32.61 5.93
N GLU A 218 8.32 -31.39 6.20
CA GLU A 218 7.09 -31.16 6.93
C GLU A 218 5.86 -31.67 6.17
N GLN A 219 5.80 -31.42 4.86
CA GLN A 219 4.74 -31.92 3.98
C GLN A 219 4.72 -33.46 3.94
N LEU A 220 5.87 -34.10 3.79
CA LEU A 220 5.98 -35.56 3.82
C LEU A 220 5.50 -36.15 5.13
N LYS A 221 5.89 -35.57 6.27
CA LYS A 221 5.42 -36.02 7.60
C LYS A 221 3.91 -35.93 7.72
N THR A 222 3.29 -34.84 7.23
CA THR A 222 1.84 -34.68 7.24
C THR A 222 1.14 -35.71 6.39
N VAL A 223 1.63 -35.96 5.16
CA VAL A 223 1.06 -36.96 4.24
C VAL A 223 1.20 -38.37 4.79
N PHE A 224 2.38 -38.73 5.29
CA PHE A 224 2.62 -40.08 5.85
C PHE A 224 1.96 -40.27 7.20
N GLY A 225 1.94 -39.24 8.07
CA GLY A 225 1.20 -39.28 9.35
C GLY A 225 -0.28 -39.55 9.16
N ASN A 226 -0.92 -38.77 8.29
CA ASN A 226 -2.34 -38.93 7.95
C ASN A 226 -2.66 -40.30 7.33
N ASN A 227 -1.75 -40.87 6.52
CA ASN A 227 -1.90 -42.21 5.94
C ASN A 227 -1.78 -43.31 6.99
N LEU A 228 -0.97 -43.17 8.02
CA LEU A 228 -0.81 -44.12 9.09
C LEU A 228 -2.01 -44.09 10.03
N GLU A 229 -2.54 -42.90 10.35
CA GLU A 229 -3.76 -42.76 11.14
C GLU A 229 -4.99 -43.31 10.39
N SER A 230 -5.14 -43.01 9.12
CA SER A 230 -6.26 -43.52 8.28
C SER A 230 -6.26 -45.04 8.13
N LYS A 231 -5.09 -45.69 8.26
CA LYS A 231 -4.93 -47.15 8.22
C LYS A 231 -4.99 -47.81 9.62
N GLY A 232 -5.23 -47.01 10.69
CA GLY A 232 -5.33 -47.52 12.05
C GLY A 232 -4.02 -48.09 12.61
N MET A 233 -2.88 -47.72 12.02
CA MET A 233 -1.55 -48.22 12.43
C MET A 233 -0.95 -47.43 13.61
N ILE A 234 -1.49 -46.27 13.94
CA ILE A 234 -1.13 -45.50 15.14
C ILE A 234 -2.44 -45.10 15.83
N ARG A 235 -2.66 -45.57 17.05
CA ARG A 235 -3.64 -44.99 17.99
C ARG A 235 -2.86 -44.02 18.87
N ILE A 236 -3.15 -42.71 18.81
CA ILE A 236 -2.76 -41.74 19.81
C ILE A 236 -3.70 -41.82 21.00
#